data_5848a7ac08b4b8bc10345e31a1ce0998
#
_entry.id   5848a7ac08b4b8bc10345e31a1ce0998
#
_cell.length_a   1.000
_cell.length_b   1.000
_cell.length_c   1.000
_cell.angle_alpha   90.00
_cell.angle_beta   90.00
_cell.angle_gamma   90.00
#
_symmetry.space_group_name_H-M   'P 1'
#
loop_
_entity.id
_entity.type
_entity.pdbx_description
1 polymer ?
#
loop_
_entity_poly.entity_id
_entity_poly.type
_entity_poly.pdbx_seq_one_letter_code
_entity_poly.pdbx_strand_id
1 'polypeptide(L)'
;MPRNYKNQSPTAYQRRPHLTKDDGWIRAFLKEAQVGHIATSVDGQSFINPTTFWYDEENHQIVFHSNVAGRVRSNIESNPKVSMEASELGKMLPSNVAVEFSLQFRSVLVFGTASIIHDAEEAKRLLYGLIGKYFPKMTVGKEYREI
;
A
#
# COMPACT_ATOMS: atom_id res chain seq x y z
N MET A 1 13.96 11.50 26.85
CA MET A 1 14.31 10.07 26.94
C MET A 1 14.05 9.42 25.61
N PRO A 2 14.93 8.54 25.11
CA PRO A 2 14.63 7.76 23.91
C PRO A 2 13.41 6.89 24.17
N ARG A 3 12.43 6.91 23.25
CA ARG A 3 11.23 6.11 23.35
C ARG A 3 11.60 4.62 23.23
N ASN A 4 11.15 3.81 24.18
CA ASN A 4 11.38 2.35 24.12
C ASN A 4 10.30 1.70 23.25
N TYR A 5 10.59 1.51 21.97
CA TYR A 5 9.68 0.92 21.00
C TYR A 5 9.47 -0.58 21.17
N LYS A 6 10.35 -1.26 21.94
CA LYS A 6 10.22 -2.70 22.21
C LYS A 6 8.96 -3.04 22.99
N ASN A 7 8.42 -2.10 23.74
CA ASN A 7 7.23 -2.27 24.57
C ASN A 7 5.94 -1.72 23.94
N GLN A 8 5.99 -1.31 22.68
CA GLN A 8 4.83 -0.81 21.94
C GLN A 8 4.32 -1.87 20.95
N SER A 9 3.03 -1.78 20.58
CA SER A 9 2.50 -2.59 19.49
C SER A 9 3.32 -2.38 18.21
N PRO A 10 3.67 -3.42 17.47
CA PRO A 10 4.40 -3.29 16.20
C PRO A 10 3.72 -2.38 15.18
N THR A 11 2.41 -2.16 15.32
CA THR A 11 1.60 -1.34 14.41
C THR A 11 1.33 0.08 14.94
N ALA A 12 1.74 0.40 16.16
CA ALA A 12 1.41 1.66 16.85
C ALA A 12 2.56 2.68 16.86
N TYR A 13 3.42 2.66 15.84
CA TYR A 13 4.64 3.43 15.84
C TYR A 13 4.58 4.69 14.97
N GLN A 14 4.93 5.85 15.56
CA GLN A 14 5.27 7.07 14.83
C GLN A 14 6.37 7.84 15.59
N ARG A 15 7.56 7.92 15.00
CA ARG A 15 8.71 8.60 15.60
C ARG A 15 8.53 10.12 15.68
N ARG A 16 7.84 10.70 14.72
CA ARG A 16 7.61 12.13 14.58
C ARG A 16 6.11 12.46 14.62
N PRO A 17 5.46 12.44 15.79
CA PRO A 17 4.01 12.60 15.89
C PRO A 17 3.50 13.94 15.32
N HIS A 18 4.34 15.00 15.32
CA HIS A 18 4.02 16.29 14.73
C HIS A 18 3.92 16.26 13.19
N LEU A 19 4.41 15.21 12.55
CA LEU A 19 4.29 15.00 11.10
C LEU A 19 3.13 14.05 10.74
N THR A 20 2.45 13.49 11.73
CA THR A 20 1.30 12.61 11.51
C THR A 20 0.18 13.37 10.81
N LYS A 21 -0.48 12.70 9.88
CA LYS A 21 -1.59 13.22 9.11
C LYS A 21 -2.90 12.61 9.57
N ASP A 22 -4.00 13.30 9.29
CA ASP A 22 -5.35 12.79 9.57
C ASP A 22 -5.81 11.76 8.52
N ASP A 23 -6.93 11.11 8.80
CA ASP A 23 -7.50 10.08 7.93
C ASP A 23 -7.88 10.62 6.55
N GLY A 24 -8.34 11.85 6.45
CA GLY A 24 -8.69 12.49 5.19
C GLY A 24 -7.47 12.60 4.27
N TRP A 25 -6.35 13.07 4.82
CA TRP A 25 -5.09 13.14 4.09
C TRP A 25 -4.57 11.75 3.68
N ILE A 26 -4.65 10.76 4.60
CA ILE A 26 -4.21 9.38 4.31
C ILE A 26 -5.01 8.79 3.15
N ARG A 27 -6.34 8.93 3.17
CA ARG A 27 -7.23 8.45 2.11
C ARG A 27 -6.94 9.13 0.77
N ALA A 28 -6.73 10.44 0.76
CA ALA A 28 -6.37 11.18 -0.44
C ALA A 28 -5.03 10.69 -1.03
N PHE A 29 -4.02 10.53 -0.18
CA PHE A 29 -2.72 10.04 -0.62
C PHE A 29 -2.78 8.62 -1.20
N LEU A 30 -3.53 7.70 -0.58
CA LEU A 30 -3.73 6.34 -1.10
C LEU A 30 -4.43 6.31 -2.47
N LYS A 31 -5.29 7.28 -2.75
CA LYS A 31 -5.89 7.44 -4.09
C LYS A 31 -4.88 7.90 -5.14
N GLU A 32 -3.96 8.79 -4.76
CA GLU A 32 -2.98 9.40 -5.67
C GLU A 32 -1.76 8.51 -5.91
N ALA A 33 -1.25 7.84 -4.88
CA ALA A 33 -0.01 7.07 -4.94
C ALA A 33 -0.08 5.95 -5.99
N GLN A 34 0.95 5.88 -6.84
CA GLN A 34 0.94 5.00 -8.01
C GLN A 34 1.48 3.61 -7.74
N VAL A 35 2.36 3.47 -6.78
CA VAL A 35 3.00 2.19 -6.44
C VAL A 35 2.92 1.97 -4.93
N GLY A 36 2.55 0.78 -4.55
CA GLY A 36 2.64 0.29 -3.18
C GLY A 36 3.62 -0.87 -3.09
N HIS A 37 4.18 -1.07 -1.93
CA HIS A 37 5.07 -2.20 -1.62
C HIS A 37 4.39 -3.09 -0.60
N ILE A 38 3.97 -4.27 -1.03
CA ILE A 38 3.36 -5.27 -0.16
C ILE A 38 4.45 -6.08 0.52
N ALA A 39 4.44 -6.09 1.84
CA ALA A 39 5.30 -6.91 2.67
C ALA A 39 4.52 -8.11 3.22
N THR A 40 5.07 -9.28 3.02
CA THR A 40 4.58 -10.56 3.54
C THR A 40 5.68 -11.26 4.33
N SER A 41 5.33 -12.24 5.16
CA SER A 41 6.30 -12.98 5.96
C SER A 41 5.86 -14.42 6.14
N VAL A 42 6.76 -15.36 5.90
CA VAL A 42 6.57 -16.80 6.15
C VAL A 42 7.85 -17.35 6.77
N ASP A 43 7.72 -18.14 7.82
CA ASP A 43 8.83 -18.77 8.56
C ASP A 43 9.94 -17.76 8.97
N GLY A 44 9.52 -16.55 9.37
CA GLY A 44 10.44 -15.48 9.75
C GLY A 44 11.15 -14.76 8.58
N GLN A 45 10.96 -15.22 7.33
CA GLN A 45 11.49 -14.54 6.16
C GLN A 45 10.52 -13.49 5.66
N SER A 46 10.94 -12.23 5.64
CA SER A 46 10.19 -11.12 5.03
C SER A 46 10.37 -11.14 3.52
N PHE A 47 9.30 -10.77 2.81
CA PHE A 47 9.30 -10.60 1.36
C PHE A 47 8.55 -9.33 0.99
N ILE A 48 9.10 -8.52 0.10
CA ILE A 48 8.52 -7.26 -0.38
C ILE A 48 8.33 -7.35 -1.88
N ASN A 49 7.16 -6.90 -2.35
CA ASN A 49 6.82 -6.82 -3.77
C ASN A 49 6.20 -5.47 -4.11
N PRO A 50 6.76 -4.71 -5.08
CA PRO A 50 6.09 -3.53 -5.60
C PRO A 50 4.87 -3.94 -6.42
N THR A 51 3.78 -3.20 -6.29
CA THR A 51 2.54 -3.47 -7.01
C THR A 51 1.77 -2.19 -7.28
N THR A 52 0.96 -2.21 -8.32
CA THR A 52 -0.13 -1.26 -8.47
C THR A 52 -1.25 -1.63 -7.51
N PHE A 53 -1.97 -0.64 -7.01
CA PHE A 53 -3.05 -0.85 -6.05
C PHE A 53 -4.16 0.20 -6.20
N TRP A 54 -5.33 -0.15 -5.72
CA TRP A 54 -6.47 0.74 -5.61
C TRP A 54 -6.98 0.78 -4.17
N TYR A 55 -7.29 1.97 -3.67
CA TYR A 55 -7.96 2.14 -2.39
C TYR A 55 -9.47 2.17 -2.63
N ASP A 56 -10.15 1.09 -2.26
CA ASP A 56 -11.61 0.98 -2.24
C ASP A 56 -12.11 1.67 -0.96
N GLU A 57 -12.51 2.94 -1.11
CA GLU A 57 -12.92 3.78 0.01
C GLU A 57 -14.23 3.32 0.64
N GLU A 58 -15.14 2.78 -0.17
CA GLU A 58 -16.45 2.29 0.28
C GLU A 58 -16.31 1.15 1.29
N ASN A 59 -15.40 0.22 1.04
CA ASN A 59 -15.14 -0.93 1.88
C ASN A 59 -13.89 -0.78 2.76
N HIS A 60 -13.24 0.39 2.71
CA HIS A 60 -12.02 0.69 3.46
C HIS A 60 -10.95 -0.39 3.32
N GLN A 61 -10.61 -0.73 2.09
CA GLN A 61 -9.67 -1.78 1.78
C GLN A 61 -8.70 -1.39 0.67
N ILE A 62 -7.51 -2.00 0.69
CA ILE A 62 -6.54 -1.91 -0.39
C ILE A 62 -6.71 -3.12 -1.29
N VAL A 63 -6.82 -2.87 -2.58
CA VAL A 63 -6.98 -3.88 -3.63
C VAL A 63 -5.73 -3.89 -4.49
N PHE A 64 -5.18 -5.06 -4.73
CA PHE A 64 -4.10 -5.26 -5.68
C PHE A 64 -4.28 -6.59 -6.42
N HIS A 65 -3.69 -6.68 -7.60
CA HIS A 65 -3.75 -7.87 -8.44
C HIS A 65 -2.41 -8.61 -8.37
N SER A 66 -2.48 -9.92 -8.30
CA SER A 66 -1.31 -10.80 -8.30
C SER A 66 -1.60 -12.05 -9.15
N ASN A 67 -0.57 -12.72 -9.62
CA ASN A 67 -0.74 -13.98 -10.33
C ASN A 67 -1.27 -15.07 -9.38
N VAL A 68 -2.02 -16.04 -9.93
CA VAL A 68 -2.51 -17.21 -9.19
C VAL A 68 -1.38 -18.12 -8.68
N ALA A 69 -0.23 -18.06 -9.32
CA ALA A 69 1.01 -18.71 -8.87
C ALA A 69 2.10 -17.65 -8.65
N GLY A 70 2.71 -17.67 -7.48
CA GLY A 70 3.77 -16.71 -7.16
C GLY A 70 3.99 -16.54 -5.67
N ARG A 71 5.10 -15.89 -5.31
CA ARG A 71 5.53 -15.77 -3.92
C ARG A 71 4.52 -15.00 -3.06
N VAL A 72 4.01 -13.87 -3.52
CA VAL A 72 3.03 -13.06 -2.78
C VAL A 72 1.79 -13.89 -2.45
N ARG A 73 1.22 -14.57 -3.44
CA ARG A 73 0.04 -15.42 -3.28
C ARG A 73 0.29 -16.53 -2.27
N SER A 74 1.37 -17.28 -2.44
CA SER A 74 1.77 -18.37 -1.54
C SER A 74 2.00 -17.89 -0.11
N ASN A 75 2.64 -16.74 0.05
CA ASN A 75 2.89 -16.16 1.38
C ASN A 75 1.59 -15.75 2.08
N ILE A 76 0.65 -15.14 1.36
CA ILE A 76 -0.65 -14.72 1.91
C ILE A 76 -1.48 -15.96 2.32
N GLU A 77 -1.47 -17.02 1.54
CA GLU A 77 -2.14 -18.28 1.88
C GLU A 77 -1.58 -18.92 3.16
N SER A 78 -0.27 -18.79 3.38
CA SER A 78 0.41 -19.32 4.57
C SER A 78 0.29 -18.39 5.79
N ASN A 79 0.38 -17.07 5.57
CA ASN A 79 0.28 -16.05 6.60
C ASN A 79 -0.40 -14.80 6.03
N PRO A 80 -1.68 -14.57 6.35
CA PRO A 80 -2.44 -13.46 5.79
C PRO A 80 -2.10 -12.08 6.37
N LYS A 81 -1.28 -11.99 7.42
CA LYS A 81 -0.85 -10.70 7.98
C LYS A 81 0.14 -10.03 7.04
N VAL A 82 -0.20 -8.82 6.61
CA VAL A 82 0.58 -8.06 5.65
C VAL A 82 0.76 -6.61 6.10
N SER A 83 1.74 -5.96 5.52
CA SER A 83 1.85 -4.51 5.54
C SER A 83 1.98 -4.00 4.12
N MET A 84 1.50 -2.79 3.87
CA MET A 84 1.75 -2.08 2.63
C MET A 84 2.33 -0.70 2.93
N GLU A 85 3.30 -0.31 2.17
CA GLU A 85 3.86 1.04 2.17
C GLU A 85 3.64 1.67 0.81
N ALA A 86 3.28 2.96 0.79
CA ALA A 86 3.34 3.80 -0.40
C ALA A 86 4.02 5.11 -0.03
N SER A 87 4.95 5.57 -0.87
CA SER A 87 5.69 6.80 -0.63
C SER A 87 6.01 7.56 -1.90
N GLU A 88 6.24 8.85 -1.73
CA GLU A 88 6.70 9.74 -2.79
C GLU A 88 7.78 10.67 -2.26
N LEU A 89 8.79 10.91 -3.08
CA LEU A 89 9.84 11.87 -2.80
C LEU A 89 9.46 13.25 -3.37
N GLY A 90 9.75 14.29 -2.61
CA GLY A 90 9.66 15.67 -3.04
C GLY A 90 11.04 16.28 -3.27
N LYS A 91 11.24 17.51 -2.82
CA LYS A 91 12.50 18.24 -3.00
C LYS A 91 13.62 17.65 -2.17
N MET A 92 14.81 17.56 -2.74
CA MET A 92 16.05 17.33 -2.02
C MET A 92 16.46 18.63 -1.32
N LEU A 93 16.84 18.52 -0.05
CA LEU A 93 17.20 19.64 0.81
C LEU A 93 18.69 19.52 1.18
N PRO A 94 19.59 20.14 0.40
CA PRO A 94 21.02 20.10 0.70
C PRO A 94 21.35 20.97 1.93
N SER A 95 22.44 20.65 2.60
CA SER A 95 23.01 21.41 3.70
C SER A 95 24.52 21.52 3.54
N ASN A 96 25.16 22.41 4.28
CA ASN A 96 26.60 22.46 4.42
C ASN A 96 27.12 21.56 5.57
N VAL A 97 26.21 20.91 6.30
CA VAL A 97 26.53 19.94 7.36
C VAL A 97 25.99 18.58 6.99
N ALA A 98 26.84 17.56 6.94
CA ALA A 98 26.50 16.24 6.40
C ALA A 98 25.25 15.59 7.04
N VAL A 99 25.06 15.75 8.34
CA VAL A 99 23.92 15.15 9.06
C VAL A 99 22.60 15.90 8.87
N GLU A 100 22.60 17.05 8.22
CA GLU A 100 21.44 17.89 7.97
C GLU A 100 20.86 17.74 6.57
N PHE A 101 21.54 16.99 5.68
CA PHE A 101 20.95 16.65 4.39
C PHE A 101 19.61 15.96 4.59
N SER A 102 18.59 16.39 3.88
CA SER A 102 17.23 15.92 4.05
C SER A 102 16.47 15.93 2.72
N LEU A 103 15.23 15.51 2.77
CA LEU A 103 14.33 15.56 1.62
C LEU A 103 12.88 15.74 2.11
N GLN A 104 12.06 16.27 1.24
CA GLN A 104 10.61 16.21 1.42
C GLN A 104 10.10 14.84 1.00
N PHE A 105 9.15 14.30 1.71
CA PHE A 105 8.50 13.04 1.36
C PHE A 105 7.08 12.97 1.91
N ARG A 106 6.30 12.11 1.30
CA ARG A 106 4.99 11.65 1.81
C ARG A 106 5.04 10.14 1.90
N SER A 107 4.53 9.55 2.95
CA SER A 107 4.41 8.09 3.06
C SER A 107 3.23 7.68 3.92
N VAL A 108 2.66 6.54 3.60
CA VAL A 108 1.60 5.88 4.38
C VAL A 108 1.97 4.41 4.54
N LEU A 109 1.88 3.90 5.77
CA LEU A 109 1.95 2.48 6.07
C LEU A 109 0.55 1.99 6.43
N VAL A 110 0.17 0.88 5.83
CA VAL A 110 -1.09 0.18 6.09
C VAL A 110 -0.77 -1.19 6.65
N PHE A 111 -1.36 -1.51 7.79
CA PHE A 111 -1.27 -2.85 8.39
C PHE A 111 -2.63 -3.53 8.28
N GLY A 112 -2.64 -4.79 7.90
CA GLY A 112 -3.89 -5.49 7.73
C GLY A 112 -3.76 -6.98 7.50
N THR A 113 -4.89 -7.55 7.15
CA THR A 113 -5.00 -8.96 6.77
C THR A 113 -5.42 -9.03 5.31
N ALA A 114 -4.62 -9.71 4.48
CA ALA A 114 -4.95 -9.95 3.10
C ALA A 114 -5.87 -11.17 2.95
N SER A 115 -6.81 -11.08 2.04
CA SER A 115 -7.68 -12.19 1.64
C SER A 115 -7.70 -12.31 0.12
N ILE A 116 -7.91 -13.53 -0.34
CA ILE A 116 -8.06 -13.84 -1.75
C ILE A 116 -9.54 -13.82 -2.09
N ILE A 117 -9.90 -13.07 -3.12
CA ILE A 117 -11.28 -12.98 -3.57
C ILE A 117 -11.55 -14.11 -4.54
N HIS A 118 -12.51 -14.95 -4.19
CA HIS A 118 -12.95 -16.11 -5.00
C HIS A 118 -14.28 -15.87 -5.71
N ASP A 119 -15.08 -14.93 -5.21
CA ASP A 119 -16.32 -14.55 -5.88
C ASP A 119 -16.02 -13.78 -7.18
N ALA A 120 -16.57 -14.26 -8.29
CA ALA A 120 -16.24 -13.74 -9.62
C ALA A 120 -16.76 -12.30 -9.84
N GLU A 121 -17.96 -11.98 -9.34
CA GLU A 121 -18.55 -10.65 -9.50
C GLU A 121 -17.81 -9.62 -8.64
N GLU A 122 -17.45 -9.98 -7.42
CA GLU A 122 -16.63 -9.13 -6.57
C GLU A 122 -15.22 -8.93 -7.14
N ALA A 123 -14.57 -10.00 -7.61
CA ALA A 123 -13.27 -9.90 -8.26
C ALA A 123 -13.31 -8.97 -9.48
N LYS A 124 -14.36 -9.05 -10.27
CA LYS A 124 -14.60 -8.18 -11.42
C LYS A 124 -14.78 -6.71 -11.00
N ARG A 125 -15.60 -6.43 -9.98
CA ARG A 125 -15.78 -5.08 -9.40
C ARG A 125 -14.46 -4.48 -8.96
N LEU A 126 -13.67 -5.24 -8.20
CA LEU A 126 -12.38 -4.81 -7.67
C LEU A 126 -11.36 -4.57 -8.78
N LEU A 127 -11.33 -5.42 -9.80
CA LEU A 127 -10.44 -5.24 -10.94
C LEU A 127 -10.80 -3.99 -11.75
N TYR A 128 -12.08 -3.69 -11.93
CA TYR A 128 -12.50 -2.47 -12.59
C TYR A 128 -12.17 -1.21 -11.79
N GLY A 129 -12.22 -1.26 -10.46
CA GLY A 129 -11.73 -0.19 -9.60
C GLY A 129 -10.23 0.08 -9.80
N LEU A 130 -9.43 -0.99 -9.87
CA LEU A 130 -7.99 -0.91 -10.16
C LEU A 130 -7.72 -0.33 -11.55
N ILE A 131 -8.42 -0.80 -12.60
CA ILE A 131 -8.31 -0.26 -13.96
C ILE A 131 -8.70 1.21 -13.98
N GLY A 132 -9.79 1.59 -13.34
CA GLY A 132 -10.27 2.96 -13.27
C GLY A 132 -9.28 3.94 -12.67
N LYS A 133 -8.49 3.51 -11.69
CA LYS A 133 -7.42 4.33 -11.10
C LYS A 133 -6.32 4.66 -12.12
N TYR A 134 -5.85 3.69 -12.87
CA TYR A 134 -4.68 3.84 -13.75
C TYR A 134 -5.05 4.21 -15.18
N PHE A 135 -6.27 3.88 -15.60
CA PHE A 135 -6.79 4.11 -16.96
C PHE A 135 -8.15 4.80 -16.94
N PRO A 136 -8.28 5.99 -16.32
CA PRO A 136 -9.59 6.63 -16.06
C PRO A 136 -10.34 7.04 -17.34
N LYS A 137 -9.67 7.06 -18.50
CA LYS A 137 -10.28 7.40 -19.79
C LYS A 137 -10.71 6.17 -20.60
N MET A 138 -10.45 4.98 -20.09
CA MET A 138 -10.81 3.73 -20.76
C MET A 138 -12.12 3.17 -20.21
N THR A 139 -13.00 2.76 -21.11
CA THR A 139 -14.33 2.23 -20.79
C THR A 139 -14.45 0.79 -21.25
N VAL A 140 -14.97 -0.07 -20.39
CA VAL A 140 -15.26 -1.47 -20.72
C VAL A 140 -16.29 -1.55 -21.86
N GLY A 141 -16.08 -2.48 -22.77
CA GLY A 141 -16.93 -2.64 -23.96
C GLY A 141 -16.61 -1.71 -25.12
N LYS A 142 -15.73 -0.72 -24.89
CA LYS A 142 -15.31 0.24 -25.93
C LYS A 142 -13.80 0.17 -26.18
N GLU A 143 -12.97 0.56 -25.23
CA GLU A 143 -11.51 0.50 -25.34
C GLU A 143 -10.93 -0.84 -24.92
N TYR A 144 -11.63 -1.61 -24.10
CA TYR A 144 -11.24 -2.97 -23.71
C TYR A 144 -12.45 -3.89 -23.52
N ARG A 145 -12.23 -5.19 -23.63
CA ARG A 145 -13.28 -6.20 -23.47
C ARG A 145 -13.61 -6.43 -21.99
N GLU A 146 -14.85 -6.75 -21.75
CA GLU A 146 -15.28 -7.29 -20.46
C GLU A 146 -14.62 -8.65 -20.17
N ILE A 147 -14.39 -8.93 -18.89
CA ILE A 147 -13.88 -10.23 -18.41
C ILE A 147 -15.01 -11.24 -18.40
#